data_3ba7edf7e0a53f8d8ac34f90cbf467a7
#
_entry.id   3ba7edf7e0a53f8d8ac34f90cbf467a7
#
_cell.length_a   1.000
_cell.length_b   1.000
_cell.length_c   1.000
_cell.angle_alpha   90.00
_cell.angle_beta   90.00
_cell.angle_gamma   90.00
#
_symmetry.space_group_name_H-M   'P 1'
#
loop_
_entity.id
_entity.type
_entity.pdbx_description
1 polymer ?
#
loop_
_entity_poly.entity_id
_entity_poly.type
_entity_poly.pdbx_seq_one_letter_code
_entity_poly.pdbx_strand_id
1 'polypeptide(L)'
;MSRRYTFAAEDSGYYNCRMKGGHWKTVSSQRHFADRNLEVATDRVQTPARPDPRAWTIVHRKPAVVVAPMTRDGKIILIRQERIPICQAIWEMPSGQIDDHNADEDKIKDTALREVREETGYELAPSGELISLGYFFSSPGFTDERGYFFLLRPVQACAKGPDRDEGESILDCRGFTSEEIRRMIAENKIRDANTLGICATLAARGLLSLAPR
;
A
#
# COMPACT_ATOMS: atom_id res chain seq x y z
N MET A 1 -13.72 -21.87 9.02
CA MET A 1 -14.03 -21.78 7.57
C MET A 1 -13.35 -20.52 7.04
N SER A 2 -12.19 -20.66 6.43
CA SER A 2 -11.43 -19.56 5.84
C SER A 2 -12.09 -19.16 4.52
N ARG A 3 -12.72 -17.99 4.46
CA ARG A 3 -13.14 -17.41 3.17
C ARG A 3 -11.87 -16.92 2.47
N ARG A 4 -11.46 -17.64 1.44
CA ARG A 4 -10.48 -17.13 0.47
C ARG A 4 -11.14 -15.96 -0.27
N TYR A 5 -10.64 -14.76 -0.05
CA TYR A 5 -10.98 -13.61 -0.88
C TYR A 5 -10.13 -13.72 -2.15
N THR A 6 -10.74 -14.18 -3.22
CA THR A 6 -10.19 -14.05 -4.56
C THR A 6 -10.44 -12.63 -5.03
N PHE A 7 -9.39 -11.96 -5.55
CA PHE A 7 -9.59 -10.73 -6.31
C PHE A 7 -10.45 -11.09 -7.53
N ALA A 8 -11.60 -10.46 -7.66
CA ALA A 8 -12.33 -10.52 -8.93
C ALA A 8 -11.45 -9.81 -9.97
N ALA A 9 -11.11 -10.50 -11.04
CA ALA A 9 -10.24 -10.06 -12.14
C ALA A 9 -10.90 -8.96 -13.02
N GLU A 10 -11.62 -7.99 -12.44
CA GLU A 10 -12.43 -7.05 -13.20
C GLU A 10 -11.86 -5.63 -13.31
N ASP A 11 -10.66 -5.33 -12.76
CA ASP A 11 -10.14 -3.96 -12.76
C ASP A 11 -8.64 -3.85 -13.10
N SER A 12 -8.22 -4.39 -14.23
CA SER A 12 -6.89 -4.11 -14.80
C SER A 12 -6.99 -2.94 -15.79
N GLY A 13 -6.49 -1.79 -15.42
CA GLY A 13 -6.31 -0.64 -16.30
C GLY A 13 -6.30 0.67 -15.52
N TYR A 14 -5.57 1.67 -16.00
CA TYR A 14 -5.77 3.06 -15.61
C TYR A 14 -7.25 3.28 -15.33
N TYR A 15 -7.59 3.96 -14.24
CA TYR A 15 -8.95 4.39 -13.99
C TYR A 15 -9.40 5.32 -15.14
N ASN A 16 -9.52 4.73 -16.33
CA ASN A 16 -10.37 5.29 -17.33
C ASN A 16 -11.76 5.20 -16.71
N CYS A 17 -12.43 6.31 -16.48
CA CYS A 17 -13.84 6.39 -16.08
C CYS A 17 -14.80 5.64 -17.05
N ARG A 18 -14.33 4.59 -17.68
CA ARG A 18 -15.04 3.61 -18.50
C ARG A 18 -15.52 2.42 -17.69
N MET A 19 -15.83 2.63 -16.40
CA MET A 19 -16.38 1.56 -15.56
C MET A 19 -17.69 1.04 -16.11
N LYS A 20 -17.75 -0.26 -16.33
CA LYS A 20 -18.99 -0.99 -16.64
C LYS A 20 -20.02 -0.70 -15.55
N GLY A 21 -21.12 0.01 -15.90
CA GLY A 21 -22.29 0.16 -15.06
C GLY A 21 -22.58 1.53 -14.46
N GLY A 22 -21.73 2.54 -14.65
CA GLY A 22 -21.99 3.92 -14.19
C GLY A 22 -21.68 4.94 -15.27
N HIS A 23 -22.44 6.02 -15.34
CA HIS A 23 -22.29 7.09 -16.34
C HIS A 23 -21.13 8.05 -16.03
N TRP A 24 -19.96 7.52 -15.60
CA TRP A 24 -18.72 8.30 -15.47
C TRP A 24 -18.10 8.47 -16.85
N LYS A 25 -17.77 9.70 -17.22
CA LYS A 25 -17.18 9.98 -18.51
C LYS A 25 -16.18 11.12 -18.41
N THR A 26 -14.92 10.86 -18.74
CA THR A 26 -13.93 11.90 -18.98
C THR A 26 -14.21 12.52 -20.35
N VAL A 27 -14.55 13.80 -20.38
CA VAL A 27 -14.89 14.57 -21.58
C VAL A 27 -13.64 15.14 -22.23
N SER A 28 -12.69 15.59 -21.41
CA SER A 28 -11.38 16.07 -21.85
C SER A 28 -10.37 15.95 -20.70
N SER A 29 -9.09 15.83 -21.07
CA SER A 29 -7.97 15.82 -20.16
C SER A 29 -6.90 16.79 -20.64
N GLN A 30 -6.29 17.53 -19.71
CA GLN A 30 -5.15 18.40 -19.96
C GLN A 30 -4.02 18.00 -19.02
N ARG A 31 -2.96 17.43 -19.60
CA ARG A 31 -1.74 17.08 -18.84
C ARG A 31 -0.94 18.33 -18.53
N HIS A 32 -0.48 18.47 -17.29
CA HIS A 32 0.36 19.57 -16.81
C HIS A 32 1.81 19.15 -16.57
N PHE A 33 2.00 17.91 -16.08
CA PHE A 33 3.30 17.34 -15.76
C PHE A 33 3.24 15.81 -15.88
N ALA A 34 4.34 15.20 -16.27
CA ALA A 34 4.52 13.75 -16.18
C ALA A 34 6.00 13.39 -16.06
N ASP A 35 6.31 12.42 -15.21
CA ASP A 35 7.59 11.75 -15.13
C ASP A 35 7.39 10.22 -15.02
N ARG A 36 8.44 9.50 -14.64
CA ARG A 36 8.36 8.03 -14.46
C ARG A 36 7.47 7.58 -13.31
N ASN A 37 7.19 8.46 -12.34
CA ASN A 37 6.54 8.12 -11.06
C ASN A 37 5.10 8.59 -10.99
N LEU A 38 4.76 9.71 -11.66
CA LEU A 38 3.42 10.30 -11.60
C LEU A 38 3.10 11.17 -12.84
N GLU A 39 1.81 11.37 -13.07
CA GLU A 39 1.29 12.35 -14.00
C GLU A 39 0.32 13.28 -13.27
N VAL A 40 0.35 14.58 -13.58
CA VAL A 40 -0.63 15.56 -13.11
C VAL A 40 -1.45 16.04 -14.29
N ALA A 41 -2.76 15.85 -14.23
CA ALA A 41 -3.70 16.28 -15.27
C ALA A 41 -4.91 16.98 -14.68
N THR A 42 -5.56 17.84 -15.47
CA THR A 42 -6.90 18.34 -15.19
C THR A 42 -7.89 17.65 -16.10
N ASP A 43 -8.73 16.81 -15.50
CA ASP A 43 -9.80 16.09 -16.19
C ASP A 43 -11.14 16.81 -16.05
N ARG A 44 -11.89 16.89 -17.13
CA ARG A 44 -13.30 17.29 -17.11
C ARG A 44 -14.16 16.04 -17.12
N VAL A 45 -14.85 15.81 -16.03
CA VAL A 45 -15.56 14.53 -15.79
C VAL A 45 -17.05 14.78 -15.59
N GLN A 46 -17.89 14.01 -16.27
CA GLN A 46 -19.29 13.82 -15.96
C GLN A 46 -19.43 12.65 -14.98
N THR A 47 -20.30 12.80 -13.98
CA THR A 47 -20.60 11.74 -13.01
C THR A 47 -22.09 11.36 -13.08
N PRO A 48 -22.49 10.19 -12.52
CA PRO A 48 -23.91 9.83 -12.48
C PRO A 48 -24.80 10.88 -11.81
N ALA A 49 -24.27 11.60 -10.82
CA ALA A 49 -24.99 12.64 -10.08
C ALA A 49 -24.86 14.04 -10.72
N ARG A 50 -23.92 14.22 -11.69
CA ARG A 50 -23.61 15.53 -12.30
C ARG A 50 -23.37 15.37 -13.79
N PRO A 51 -24.38 15.59 -14.62
CA PRO A 51 -24.24 15.49 -16.08
C PRO A 51 -23.38 16.61 -16.66
N ASP A 52 -23.30 17.78 -16.01
CA ASP A 52 -22.42 18.87 -16.44
C ASP A 52 -20.98 18.56 -16.01
N PRO A 53 -20.01 18.52 -16.98
CA PRO A 53 -18.63 18.17 -16.68
C PRO A 53 -17.99 19.16 -15.71
N ARG A 54 -17.32 18.65 -14.69
CA ARG A 54 -16.53 19.40 -13.72
C ARG A 54 -15.05 19.15 -13.96
N ALA A 55 -14.23 20.20 -13.84
CA ALA A 55 -12.79 20.11 -13.87
C ALA A 55 -12.28 19.62 -12.51
N TRP A 56 -11.35 18.65 -12.54
CA TRP A 56 -10.69 18.10 -11.37
C TRP A 56 -9.22 17.88 -11.66
N THR A 57 -8.33 18.44 -10.85
CA THR A 57 -6.90 18.15 -10.98
C THR A 57 -6.60 16.85 -10.25
N ILE A 58 -6.03 15.91 -10.97
CA ILE A 58 -5.75 14.55 -10.51
C ILE A 58 -4.24 14.30 -10.61
N VAL A 59 -3.69 13.64 -9.60
CA VAL A 59 -2.35 13.06 -9.62
C VAL A 59 -2.50 11.56 -9.90
N HIS A 60 -2.18 11.15 -11.11
CA HIS A 60 -2.16 9.73 -11.49
C HIS A 60 -0.86 9.09 -11.00
N ARG A 61 -0.97 8.01 -10.26
CA ARG A 61 0.17 7.27 -9.71
C ARG A 61 0.07 5.79 -10.01
N LYS A 62 1.24 5.15 -10.11
CA LYS A 62 1.31 3.69 -10.14
C LYS A 62 0.71 3.12 -8.86
N PRO A 63 0.07 1.94 -8.93
CA PRO A 63 -0.37 1.24 -7.74
C PRO A 63 0.82 0.83 -6.87
N ALA A 64 0.56 0.54 -5.59
CA ALA A 64 1.59 0.16 -4.64
C ALA A 64 1.15 -1.06 -3.81
N VAL A 65 2.12 -1.74 -3.20
CA VAL A 65 1.89 -2.72 -2.15
C VAL A 65 2.27 -2.14 -0.80
N VAL A 66 1.55 -2.53 0.25
CA VAL A 66 1.90 -2.26 1.65
C VAL A 66 1.80 -3.58 2.39
N VAL A 67 2.88 -4.00 3.01
CA VAL A 67 2.98 -5.33 3.58
C VAL A 67 3.22 -5.26 5.08
N ALA A 68 2.53 -6.10 5.86
CA ALA A 68 2.79 -6.32 7.27
C ALA A 68 3.60 -7.62 7.44
N PRO A 69 4.94 -7.59 7.51
CA PRO A 69 5.73 -8.77 7.76
C PRO A 69 5.63 -9.14 9.24
N MET A 70 5.14 -10.34 9.54
CA MET A 70 4.96 -10.82 10.92
C MET A 70 5.91 -11.98 11.20
N THR A 71 6.70 -11.86 12.25
CA THR A 71 7.60 -12.91 12.73
C THR A 71 6.82 -14.07 13.38
N ARG A 72 7.51 -15.18 13.62
CA ARG A 72 6.90 -16.36 14.27
C ARG A 72 6.41 -16.07 15.70
N ASP A 73 7.05 -15.14 16.42
CA ASP A 73 6.64 -14.68 17.75
C ASP A 73 5.60 -13.53 17.70
N GLY A 74 5.05 -13.23 16.52
CA GLY A 74 3.94 -12.30 16.35
C GLY A 74 4.31 -10.82 16.34
N LYS A 75 5.61 -10.49 16.22
CA LYS A 75 6.04 -9.10 16.03
C LYS A 75 5.85 -8.70 14.57
N ILE A 76 5.43 -7.46 14.35
CA ILE A 76 5.35 -6.84 13.01
C ILE A 76 6.62 -6.04 12.76
N ILE A 77 7.25 -6.27 11.60
CA ILE A 77 8.43 -5.52 11.17
C ILE A 77 7.98 -4.19 10.59
N LEU A 78 8.53 -3.10 11.12
CA LEU A 78 8.40 -1.75 10.58
C LEU A 78 9.77 -1.24 10.17
N ILE A 79 9.77 -0.35 9.19
CA ILE A 79 10.93 0.45 8.78
C ILE A 79 10.76 1.89 9.27
N ARG A 80 11.87 2.59 9.51
CA ARG A 80 11.89 4.03 9.74
C ARG A 80 12.55 4.70 8.56
N GLN A 81 11.75 5.35 7.72
CA GLN A 81 12.20 5.92 6.45
C GLN A 81 12.10 7.43 6.45
N GLU A 82 13.07 8.11 5.82
CA GLU A 82 13.01 9.55 5.55
C GLU A 82 12.04 9.82 4.39
N ARG A 83 11.08 10.71 4.63
CA ARG A 83 10.10 11.16 3.64
C ARG A 83 10.35 12.63 3.31
N ILE A 84 10.98 12.88 2.17
CA ILE A 84 11.38 14.21 1.70
C ILE A 84 10.21 15.21 1.71
N PRO A 85 8.98 14.88 1.21
CA PRO A 85 7.88 15.84 1.17
C PRO A 85 7.45 16.41 2.53
N ILE A 86 7.71 15.67 3.61
CA ILE A 86 7.38 16.11 4.97
C ILE A 86 8.61 16.44 5.82
N CYS A 87 9.83 16.29 5.25
CA CYS A 87 11.12 16.53 5.91
C CYS A 87 11.27 15.81 7.26
N GLN A 88 10.80 14.56 7.35
CA GLN A 88 10.81 13.75 8.56
C GLN A 88 11.07 12.28 8.27
N ALA A 89 11.67 11.58 9.24
CA ALA A 89 11.71 10.13 9.25
C ALA A 89 10.58 9.58 10.12
N ILE A 90 9.74 8.72 9.55
CA ILE A 90 8.58 8.14 10.21
C ILE A 90 8.61 6.62 10.17
N TRP A 91 7.89 5.97 11.10
CA TRP A 91 7.70 4.53 11.13
C TRP A 91 6.59 4.11 10.20
N GLU A 92 6.89 3.17 9.31
CA GLU A 92 5.99 2.70 8.26
C GLU A 92 6.07 1.18 8.09
N MET A 93 5.02 0.59 7.50
CA MET A 93 5.11 -0.73 6.92
C MET A 93 5.97 -0.68 5.65
N PRO A 94 6.76 -1.72 5.34
CA PRO A 94 7.45 -1.81 4.05
C PRO A 94 6.44 -1.72 2.91
N SER A 95 6.81 -0.98 1.86
CA SER A 95 5.90 -0.66 0.75
C SER A 95 6.66 -0.27 -0.50
N GLY A 96 6.15 -0.64 -1.66
CA GLY A 96 6.76 -0.25 -2.93
C GLY A 96 5.77 -0.13 -4.08
N GLN A 97 6.18 0.57 -5.13
CA GLN A 97 5.37 0.74 -6.33
C GLN A 97 5.37 -0.53 -7.19
N ILE A 98 4.25 -0.79 -7.79
CA ILE A 98 4.10 -1.84 -8.80
C ILE A 98 4.42 -1.19 -10.15
N ASP A 99 5.47 -1.66 -10.83
CA ASP A 99 5.93 -1.05 -12.07
C ASP A 99 4.97 -1.16 -13.25
N ASP A 100 4.09 -2.13 -13.21
CA ASP A 100 3.09 -2.39 -14.25
C ASP A 100 1.70 -1.97 -13.77
N HIS A 101 1.09 -0.99 -14.44
CA HIS A 101 -0.28 -0.55 -14.15
C HIS A 101 -1.33 -1.65 -14.38
N ASN A 102 -1.01 -2.65 -15.20
CA ASN A 102 -1.85 -3.80 -15.52
C ASN A 102 -1.35 -5.08 -14.85
N ALA A 103 -0.61 -4.95 -13.74
CA ALA A 103 -0.08 -6.09 -13.03
C ALA A 103 -1.20 -7.06 -12.63
N ASP A 104 -1.03 -8.32 -12.98
CA ASP A 104 -1.88 -9.40 -12.51
C ASP A 104 -1.61 -9.69 -11.01
N GLU A 105 -2.43 -10.56 -10.44
CA GLU A 105 -2.33 -10.91 -9.02
C GLU A 105 -0.95 -11.48 -8.63
N ASP A 106 -0.32 -12.23 -9.51
CA ASP A 106 0.97 -12.86 -9.24
C ASP A 106 2.09 -11.80 -9.20
N LYS A 107 2.12 -10.86 -10.16
CA LYS A 107 3.05 -9.73 -10.15
C LYS A 107 2.89 -8.84 -8.92
N ILE A 108 1.65 -8.60 -8.47
CA ILE A 108 1.37 -7.83 -7.24
C ILE A 108 1.96 -8.56 -6.02
N LYS A 109 1.78 -9.89 -5.93
CA LYS A 109 2.35 -10.71 -4.85
C LYS A 109 3.88 -10.75 -4.90
N ASP A 110 4.46 -10.92 -6.10
CA ASP A 110 5.91 -10.91 -6.29
C ASP A 110 6.51 -9.56 -5.85
N THR A 111 5.86 -8.45 -6.19
CA THR A 111 6.27 -7.12 -5.71
C THR A 111 6.24 -7.08 -4.18
N ALA A 112 5.16 -7.56 -3.53
CA ALA A 112 5.06 -7.57 -2.08
C ALA A 112 6.19 -8.38 -1.41
N LEU A 113 6.55 -9.53 -1.96
CA LEU A 113 7.66 -10.37 -1.46
C LEU A 113 9.02 -9.70 -1.68
N ARG A 114 9.22 -9.08 -2.83
CA ARG A 114 10.45 -8.37 -3.19
C ARG A 114 10.69 -7.18 -2.27
N GLU A 115 9.71 -6.30 -2.09
CA GLU A 115 9.81 -5.11 -1.25
C GLU A 115 10.14 -5.45 0.22
N VAL A 116 9.47 -6.46 0.79
CA VAL A 116 9.81 -6.91 2.15
C VAL A 116 11.26 -7.33 2.25
N ARG A 117 11.78 -8.09 1.27
CA ARG A 117 13.16 -8.55 1.29
C ARG A 117 14.15 -7.38 1.14
N GLU A 118 13.90 -6.48 0.20
CA GLU A 118 14.78 -5.35 -0.13
C GLU A 118 14.85 -4.35 1.00
N GLU A 119 13.70 -3.89 1.51
CA GLU A 119 13.65 -2.86 2.54
C GLU A 119 14.03 -3.38 3.94
N THR A 120 13.62 -4.63 4.27
CA THR A 120 13.72 -5.13 5.65
C THR A 120 14.80 -6.18 5.87
N GLY A 121 15.21 -6.90 4.83
CA GLY A 121 16.06 -8.09 4.95
C GLY A 121 15.33 -9.31 5.52
N TYR A 122 14.00 -9.31 5.53
CA TYR A 122 13.19 -10.47 5.88
C TYR A 122 12.56 -11.09 4.64
N GLU A 123 12.30 -12.37 4.70
CA GLU A 123 11.65 -13.14 3.65
C GLU A 123 10.58 -14.06 4.24
N LEU A 124 9.68 -14.57 3.40
CA LEU A 124 8.70 -15.55 3.79
C LEU A 124 9.40 -16.84 4.23
N ALA A 125 9.11 -17.33 5.44
CA ALA A 125 9.63 -18.61 5.88
C ALA A 125 9.04 -19.78 5.04
N PRO A 126 9.70 -20.93 4.94
CA PRO A 126 9.24 -22.07 4.08
C PRO A 126 7.81 -22.54 4.38
N SER A 127 7.34 -22.38 5.62
CA SER A 127 5.96 -22.72 6.03
C SER A 127 5.04 -21.51 6.10
N GLY A 128 5.45 -20.39 5.53
CA GLY A 128 4.73 -19.13 5.62
C GLY A 128 3.68 -18.96 4.53
N GLU A 129 2.87 -17.94 4.69
CA GLU A 129 1.81 -17.56 3.77
C GLU A 129 1.80 -16.05 3.51
N LEU A 130 1.44 -15.65 2.29
CA LEU A 130 1.12 -14.29 1.90
C LEU A 130 -0.41 -14.17 1.82
N ILE A 131 -1.00 -13.38 2.71
CA ILE A 131 -2.45 -13.22 2.81
C ILE A 131 -2.83 -11.85 2.25
N SER A 132 -3.66 -11.83 1.21
CA SER A 132 -4.26 -10.59 0.72
C SER A 132 -5.28 -10.05 1.72
N LEU A 133 -5.15 -8.77 2.04
CA LEU A 133 -6.05 -8.06 2.93
C LEU A 133 -7.01 -7.14 2.16
N GLY A 134 -6.91 -7.09 0.84
CA GLY A 134 -7.69 -6.22 -0.03
C GLY A 134 -6.88 -5.03 -0.53
N TYR A 135 -7.58 -4.02 -1.06
CA TYR A 135 -6.97 -2.80 -1.57
C TYR A 135 -7.59 -1.56 -0.90
N PHE A 136 -6.89 -0.46 -1.01
CA PHE A 136 -7.32 0.85 -0.50
C PHE A 136 -6.95 1.96 -1.48
N PHE A 137 -7.47 3.15 -1.26
CA PHE A 137 -7.04 4.37 -1.94
C PHE A 137 -6.34 5.27 -0.93
N SER A 138 -5.13 5.72 -1.25
CA SER A 138 -4.31 6.52 -0.34
C SER A 138 -4.92 7.91 -0.06
N SER A 139 -5.39 8.59 -1.12
CA SER A 139 -6.02 9.91 -1.01
C SER A 139 -6.99 10.17 -2.18
N PRO A 140 -8.19 9.52 -2.19
CA PRO A 140 -9.09 9.50 -3.34
C PRO A 140 -9.70 10.86 -3.69
N GLY A 141 -9.40 11.91 -2.93
CA GLY A 141 -9.80 13.27 -3.22
C GLY A 141 -9.00 13.92 -4.35
N PHE A 142 -7.78 13.45 -4.64
CA PHE A 142 -6.93 14.03 -5.68
C PHE A 142 -6.02 13.05 -6.43
N THR A 143 -5.91 11.80 -5.97
CA THR A 143 -5.11 10.77 -6.66
C THR A 143 -5.93 9.50 -6.86
N ASP A 144 -5.62 8.77 -7.91
CA ASP A 144 -6.16 7.46 -8.21
C ASP A 144 -5.26 6.32 -7.71
N GLU A 145 -4.22 6.63 -6.93
CA GLU A 145 -3.30 5.65 -6.37
C GLU A 145 -4.04 4.57 -5.59
N ARG A 146 -3.89 3.34 -6.05
CA ARG A 146 -4.41 2.15 -5.40
C ARG A 146 -3.27 1.45 -4.65
N GLY A 147 -3.48 1.11 -3.40
CA GLY A 147 -2.57 0.28 -2.63
C GLY A 147 -3.18 -1.08 -2.30
N TYR A 148 -2.35 -2.14 -2.32
CA TYR A 148 -2.76 -3.49 -1.96
C TYR A 148 -2.15 -3.86 -0.62
N PHE A 149 -2.98 -4.25 0.33
CA PHE A 149 -2.56 -4.69 1.66
C PHE A 149 -2.29 -6.19 1.70
N PHE A 150 -1.13 -6.56 2.27
CA PHE A 150 -0.77 -7.95 2.51
C PHE A 150 -0.28 -8.18 3.95
N LEU A 151 -0.58 -9.36 4.50
CA LEU A 151 0.09 -9.92 5.66
C LEU A 151 1.03 -11.02 5.19
N LEU A 152 2.31 -10.94 5.53
CA LEU A 152 3.34 -11.94 5.25
C LEU A 152 3.76 -12.62 6.54
N ARG A 153 3.46 -13.93 6.74
CA ARG A 153 3.73 -14.62 7.99
C ARG A 153 3.94 -16.14 7.89
N PRO A 154 4.77 -16.77 8.75
CA PRO A 154 5.81 -16.07 9.46
C PRO A 154 6.93 -15.64 8.51
N VAL A 155 7.60 -14.54 8.84
CA VAL A 155 8.84 -14.13 8.17
C VAL A 155 10.06 -14.57 8.98
N GLN A 156 11.19 -14.73 8.28
CA GLN A 156 12.51 -15.01 8.84
C GLN A 156 13.54 -14.04 8.25
N ALA A 157 14.67 -13.84 8.93
CA ALA A 157 15.76 -13.02 8.38
C ALA A 157 16.37 -13.71 7.14
N CYS A 158 16.55 -12.94 6.08
CA CYS A 158 17.27 -13.36 4.88
C CYS A 158 18.78 -13.39 5.15
N ALA A 159 19.47 -14.44 4.73
CA ALA A 159 20.92 -14.56 4.93
C ALA A 159 21.73 -13.44 4.25
N LYS A 160 21.20 -12.84 3.19
CA LYS A 160 21.84 -11.74 2.45
C LYS A 160 21.62 -10.37 3.08
N GLY A 161 20.70 -10.26 4.05
CA GLY A 161 20.27 -8.96 4.59
C GLY A 161 19.41 -8.15 3.60
N PRO A 162 19.14 -6.87 3.92
CA PRO A 162 18.39 -5.97 3.04
C PRO A 162 19.22 -5.60 1.79
N ASP A 163 18.53 -5.33 0.69
CA ASP A 163 19.12 -4.91 -0.60
C ASP A 163 18.40 -3.63 -1.06
N ARG A 164 18.66 -2.54 -0.35
CA ARG A 164 17.97 -1.26 -0.49
C ARG A 164 18.44 -0.50 -1.71
N ASP A 165 17.52 0.14 -2.41
CA ASP A 165 17.85 1.04 -3.50
C ASP A 165 18.55 2.31 -2.99
N GLU A 166 19.45 2.89 -3.82
CA GLU A 166 20.18 4.14 -3.48
C GLU A 166 19.24 5.32 -3.15
N GLY A 167 18.01 5.30 -3.65
CA GLY A 167 16.99 6.31 -3.39
C GLY A 167 16.22 6.11 -2.09
N GLU A 168 16.40 4.98 -1.39
CA GLU A 168 15.67 4.62 -0.18
C GLU A 168 16.48 4.95 1.08
N SER A 169 16.07 5.97 1.82
CA SER A 169 16.71 6.34 3.06
C SER A 169 16.02 5.69 4.26
N ILE A 170 16.24 4.38 4.45
CA ILE A 170 15.75 3.60 5.58
C ILE A 170 16.76 3.63 6.72
N LEU A 171 16.44 4.32 7.81
CA LEU A 171 17.32 4.56 8.95
C LEU A 171 17.30 3.43 9.98
N ASP A 172 16.18 2.70 10.09
CA ASP A 172 15.98 1.66 11.09
C ASP A 172 14.98 0.62 10.57
N CYS A 173 15.11 -0.62 11.03
CA CYS A 173 14.18 -1.72 10.72
C CYS A 173 14.15 -2.66 11.91
N ARG A 174 12.97 -2.86 12.53
CA ARG A 174 12.80 -3.79 13.67
C ARG A 174 11.38 -4.28 13.85
N GLY A 175 11.26 -5.36 14.64
CA GLY A 175 9.98 -5.96 15.00
C GLY A 175 9.36 -5.31 16.25
N PHE A 176 8.07 -5.03 16.19
CA PHE A 176 7.27 -4.47 17.27
C PHE A 176 6.15 -5.42 17.65
N THR A 177 5.92 -5.57 18.94
CA THR A 177 4.75 -6.29 19.47
C THR A 177 3.46 -5.51 19.18
N SER A 178 2.33 -6.20 19.23
CA SER A 178 1.01 -5.54 19.09
C SER A 178 0.82 -4.40 20.10
N GLU A 179 1.30 -4.58 21.33
CA GLU A 179 1.20 -3.56 22.39
C GLU A 179 2.06 -2.32 22.07
N GLU A 180 3.29 -2.53 21.55
CA GLU A 180 4.15 -1.44 21.12
C GLU A 180 3.53 -0.66 19.95
N ILE A 181 2.98 -1.36 18.94
CA ILE A 181 2.28 -0.72 17.81
C ILE A 181 1.08 0.07 18.33
N ARG A 182 0.25 -0.52 19.19
CA ARG A 182 -0.90 0.17 19.80
C ARG A 182 -0.46 1.47 20.49
N ARG A 183 0.59 1.39 21.31
CA ARG A 183 1.13 2.57 22.01
C ARG A 183 1.67 3.60 21.03
N MET A 184 2.43 3.18 20.01
CA MET A 184 2.97 4.08 18.98
C MET A 184 1.86 4.80 18.18
N ILE A 185 0.75 4.13 17.92
CA ILE A 185 -0.43 4.75 17.30
C ILE A 185 -1.05 5.76 18.26
N ALA A 186 -1.31 5.37 19.52
CA ALA A 186 -1.92 6.23 20.53
C ALA A 186 -1.07 7.49 20.84
N GLU A 187 0.25 7.38 20.79
CA GLU A 187 1.22 8.46 21.01
C GLU A 187 1.55 9.25 19.72
N ASN A 188 0.85 8.99 18.61
CA ASN A 188 1.10 9.61 17.30
C ASN A 188 2.54 9.47 16.80
N LYS A 189 3.18 8.34 17.08
CA LYS A 189 4.52 7.97 16.57
C LYS A 189 4.44 7.26 15.22
N ILE A 190 3.36 6.50 14.97
CA ILE A 190 2.97 6.01 13.65
C ILE A 190 2.00 7.02 13.06
N ARG A 191 2.38 7.65 11.95
CA ARG A 191 1.61 8.74 11.31
C ARG A 191 1.35 8.50 9.84
N ASP A 192 1.95 7.45 9.27
CA ASP A 192 1.66 7.05 7.90
C ASP A 192 0.27 6.44 7.79
N ALA A 193 -0.54 7.00 6.86
CA ALA A 193 -1.92 6.59 6.67
C ALA A 193 -2.05 5.13 6.21
N ASN A 194 -1.12 4.66 5.38
CA ASN A 194 -1.12 3.29 4.87
C ASN A 194 -0.85 2.30 6.01
N THR A 195 0.12 2.62 6.86
CA THR A 195 0.45 1.83 8.07
C THR A 195 -0.72 1.80 9.05
N LEU A 196 -1.37 2.94 9.29
CA LEU A 196 -2.57 3.00 10.13
C LEU A 196 -3.71 2.16 9.52
N GLY A 197 -3.91 2.26 8.21
CA GLY A 197 -4.94 1.52 7.47
C GLY A 197 -4.76 0.01 7.54
N ILE A 198 -3.53 -0.49 7.31
CA ILE A 198 -3.26 -1.92 7.39
C ILE A 198 -3.36 -2.43 8.84
N CYS A 199 -2.92 -1.66 9.84
CA CYS A 199 -3.11 -1.99 11.26
C CYS A 199 -4.59 -2.11 11.62
N ALA A 200 -5.43 -1.18 11.16
CA ALA A 200 -6.88 -1.24 11.37
C ALA A 200 -7.50 -2.48 10.69
N THR A 201 -7.07 -2.80 9.46
CA THR A 201 -7.55 -3.97 8.72
C THR A 201 -7.16 -5.27 9.41
N LEU A 202 -5.92 -5.38 9.90
CA LEU A 202 -5.45 -6.54 10.66
C LEU A 202 -6.22 -6.70 11.97
N ALA A 203 -6.48 -5.59 12.69
CA ALA A 203 -7.25 -5.61 13.92
C ALA A 203 -8.71 -6.04 13.68
N ALA A 204 -9.37 -5.51 12.65
CA ALA A 204 -10.73 -5.88 12.27
C ALA A 204 -10.87 -7.37 11.89
N ARG A 205 -9.78 -7.98 11.39
CA ARG A 205 -9.72 -9.42 11.05
C ARG A 205 -9.26 -10.31 12.22
N GLY A 206 -8.96 -9.74 13.38
CA GLY A 206 -8.44 -10.48 14.53
C GLY A 206 -7.01 -11.00 14.36
N LEU A 207 -6.25 -10.43 13.42
CA LEU A 207 -4.86 -10.80 13.11
C LEU A 207 -3.84 -9.95 13.87
N LEU A 208 -4.26 -8.84 14.45
CA LEU A 208 -3.48 -7.95 15.32
C LEU A 208 -4.36 -7.49 16.49
N SER A 209 -3.89 -7.58 17.71
CA SER A 209 -4.62 -7.07 18.88
C SER A 209 -4.21 -5.64 19.18
N LEU A 210 -5.12 -4.69 18.98
CA LEU A 210 -4.96 -3.28 19.39
C LEU A 210 -5.81 -2.93 20.62
N ALA A 211 -6.45 -3.90 21.27
CA ALA A 211 -7.18 -3.69 22.50
C ALA A 211 -6.20 -3.43 23.67
N PRO A 212 -6.48 -2.51 24.60
CA PRO A 212 -5.74 -2.40 25.85
C PRO A 212 -5.90 -3.70 26.65
N ARG A 213 -4.80 -4.16 27.26
CA ARG A 213 -4.84 -5.27 28.22
C ARG A 213 -5.38 -4.81 29.56
#